data_a218cb4721b077207d6cd1034665189b
#
_entry.id   a218cb4721b077207d6cd1034665189b
#
_cell.length_a   1.000
_cell.length_b   1.000
_cell.length_c   1.000
_cell.angle_alpha   90.00
_cell.angle_beta   90.00
_cell.angle_gamma   90.00
#
_symmetry.space_group_name_H-M   'P 1'
#
loop_
_entity.id
_entity.type
_entity.pdbx_description
1 polymer ?
#
loop_
_entity_poly.entity_id
_entity_poly.type
_entity_poly.pdbx_seq_one_letter_code
_entity_poly.pdbx_strand_id
1 'polypeptide(L)'
;MRPTSFARCATLKDSIEYLRHIRDECRYLVDLSARTGLDGFLADEDLKRASVRSLEIIGEATKKLPDEYRRKHPEINWGDMAGMRDVLIHDYLGVDYVIVWDVMKNHIPPLLEKIARLLV
;
A
#
# COMPACT_ATOMS: atom_id res chain seq x y z
N MET A 1 3.79 -30.75 -8.29
CA MET A 1 3.92 -30.11 -8.31
C MET A 1 3.91 -28.91 -8.73
N ARG A 2 3.57 -28.42 -9.10
CA ARG A 2 3.37 -27.32 -9.73
C ARG A 2 3.14 -26.18 -8.92
N PRO A 3 2.32 -26.17 -7.88
CA PRO A 3 2.06 -24.98 -7.08
C PRO A 3 3.32 -24.34 -6.54
N THR A 4 4.26 -25.14 -6.09
CA THR A 4 5.51 -24.64 -5.56
C THR A 4 6.33 -23.92 -6.63
N SER A 5 6.39 -24.54 -7.79
CA SER A 5 7.09 -23.97 -8.91
C SER A 5 6.50 -22.64 -9.31
N PHE A 6 5.17 -22.60 -9.35
CA PHE A 6 4.45 -21.41 -9.70
C PHE A 6 4.73 -20.27 -8.72
N ALA A 7 4.72 -20.58 -7.42
CA ALA A 7 4.96 -19.57 -6.40
C ALA A 7 6.36 -18.98 -6.49
N ARG A 8 7.33 -19.77 -7.00
CA ARG A 8 8.70 -19.28 -7.12
C ARG A 8 8.99 -18.59 -8.42
N CYS A 9 8.01 -18.53 -9.32
CA CYS A 9 8.23 -17.97 -10.64
C CYS A 9 7.96 -16.48 -10.73
N ALA A 10 7.87 -15.79 -9.59
CA ALA A 10 7.73 -14.34 -9.60
C ALA A 10 9.03 -13.75 -10.19
N THR A 11 8.92 -13.22 -11.39
CA THR A 11 10.05 -12.69 -12.15
C THR A 11 10.21 -11.21 -11.89
N LEU A 12 11.27 -10.63 -12.44
CA LEU A 12 11.44 -9.19 -12.41
C LEU A 12 10.24 -8.49 -13.06
N LYS A 13 9.70 -9.07 -14.13
CA LYS A 13 8.52 -8.52 -14.79
C LYS A 13 7.34 -8.49 -13.85
N ASP A 14 7.12 -9.58 -13.10
CA ASP A 14 6.01 -9.65 -12.15
C ASP A 14 6.23 -8.66 -11.01
N SER A 15 7.45 -8.52 -10.53
CA SER A 15 7.77 -7.56 -9.49
C SER A 15 7.46 -6.13 -9.94
N ILE A 16 7.80 -5.81 -11.19
CA ILE A 16 7.50 -4.49 -11.74
C ILE A 16 5.99 -4.24 -11.77
N GLU A 17 5.20 -5.25 -12.11
CA GLU A 17 3.74 -5.10 -12.12
C GLU A 17 3.19 -4.85 -10.72
N TYR A 18 3.68 -5.58 -9.73
CA TYR A 18 3.26 -5.34 -8.35
C TYR A 18 3.64 -3.94 -7.89
N LEU A 19 4.84 -3.47 -8.27
CA LEU A 19 5.26 -2.12 -7.93
C LEU A 19 4.39 -1.07 -8.61
N ARG A 20 3.96 -1.33 -9.84
CA ARG A 20 3.05 -0.41 -10.54
C ARG A 20 1.71 -0.33 -9.84
N HIS A 21 1.19 -1.45 -9.36
CA HIS A 21 -0.06 -1.45 -8.59
C HIS A 21 0.12 -0.62 -7.32
N ILE A 22 1.22 -0.81 -6.61
CA ILE A 22 1.50 -0.04 -5.40
C ILE A 22 1.59 1.44 -5.75
N ARG A 23 2.31 1.80 -6.81
CA ARG A 23 2.46 3.19 -7.23
C ARG A 23 1.11 3.82 -7.55
N ASP A 24 0.27 3.10 -8.28
CA ASP A 24 -1.01 3.64 -8.70
C ASP A 24 -1.93 3.89 -7.50
N GLU A 25 -1.91 2.97 -6.54
CA GLU A 25 -2.71 3.17 -5.33
C GLU A 25 -2.15 4.31 -4.48
N CYS A 26 -0.84 4.45 -4.41
CA CYS A 26 -0.23 5.58 -3.71
C CYS A 26 -0.62 6.91 -4.34
N ARG A 27 -0.60 6.97 -5.68
CA ARG A 27 -1.03 8.19 -6.39
C ARG A 27 -2.48 8.53 -6.09
N TYR A 28 -3.33 7.51 -6.10
CA TYR A 28 -4.73 7.71 -5.79
C TYR A 28 -4.90 8.30 -4.41
N LEU A 29 -4.20 7.78 -3.42
CA LEU A 29 -4.31 8.25 -2.04
C LEU A 29 -3.76 9.68 -1.88
N VAL A 30 -2.66 9.99 -2.55
CA VAL A 30 -2.10 11.34 -2.52
C VAL A 30 -3.10 12.33 -3.11
N ASP A 31 -3.67 12.01 -4.26
CA ASP A 31 -4.66 12.87 -4.90
C ASP A 31 -5.89 13.06 -4.03
N LEU A 32 -6.36 11.98 -3.44
CA LEU A 32 -7.54 12.03 -2.58
C LEU A 32 -7.31 12.92 -1.37
N SER A 33 -6.16 12.75 -0.71
CA SER A 33 -5.86 13.52 0.49
C SER A 33 -5.62 15.00 0.19
N ALA A 34 -5.31 15.34 -1.06
CA ALA A 34 -5.12 16.73 -1.46
C ALA A 34 -6.45 17.46 -1.73
N ARG A 35 -7.54 16.69 -1.94
CA ARG A 35 -8.83 17.28 -2.30
C ARG A 35 -9.72 17.57 -1.11
N THR A 36 -9.34 17.11 0.08
CA THR A 36 -10.18 17.30 1.25
C THR A 36 -9.30 17.43 2.49
N GLY A 37 -9.90 17.76 3.62
CA GLY A 37 -9.23 17.78 4.90
C GLY A 37 -9.72 16.64 5.78
N LEU A 38 -9.20 16.57 7.00
CA LEU A 38 -9.56 15.49 7.94
C LEU A 38 -11.07 15.43 8.18
N ASP A 39 -11.69 16.61 8.45
CA ASP A 39 -13.12 16.62 8.74
C ASP A 39 -13.95 16.14 7.57
N GLY A 40 -13.60 16.59 6.36
CA GLY A 40 -14.30 16.15 5.16
C GLY A 40 -14.11 14.67 4.90
N PHE A 41 -12.90 14.16 5.14
CA PHE A 41 -12.61 12.75 4.98
C PHE A 41 -13.45 11.92 5.97
N LEU A 42 -13.47 12.31 7.24
CA LEU A 42 -14.19 11.56 8.26
C LEU A 42 -15.70 11.57 8.03
N ALA A 43 -16.21 12.58 7.34
CA ALA A 43 -17.64 12.70 7.04
C ALA A 43 -18.06 11.96 5.76
N ASP A 44 -17.11 11.49 4.96
CA ASP A 44 -17.39 10.90 3.65
C ASP A 44 -17.16 9.41 3.67
N GLU A 45 -18.26 8.65 3.72
CA GLU A 45 -18.20 7.19 3.79
C GLU A 45 -17.51 6.58 2.56
N ASP A 46 -17.75 7.16 1.39
CA ASP A 46 -17.16 6.61 0.17
C ASP A 46 -15.65 6.80 0.16
N LEU A 47 -15.17 7.97 0.55
CA LEU A 47 -13.74 8.22 0.61
C LEU A 47 -13.05 7.34 1.65
N LYS A 48 -13.69 7.13 2.80
CA LYS A 48 -13.14 6.28 3.84
C LYS A 48 -12.98 4.85 3.35
N ARG A 49 -14.01 4.31 2.72
CA ARG A 49 -13.97 2.94 2.23
C ARG A 49 -12.97 2.77 1.09
N ALA A 50 -12.94 3.74 0.17
CA ALA A 50 -12.00 3.70 -0.94
C ALA A 50 -10.55 3.74 -0.44
N SER A 51 -10.28 4.56 0.57
CA SER A 51 -8.94 4.68 1.13
C SER A 51 -8.47 3.38 1.77
N VAL A 52 -9.33 2.75 2.55
CA VAL A 52 -9.00 1.47 3.19
C VAL A 52 -8.73 0.41 2.14
N ARG A 53 -9.56 0.35 1.11
CA ARG A 53 -9.36 -0.63 0.04
C ARG A 53 -8.03 -0.40 -0.67
N SER A 54 -7.70 0.86 -0.92
CA SER A 54 -6.43 1.21 -1.56
C SER A 54 -5.24 0.75 -0.71
N LEU A 55 -5.29 0.99 0.60
CA LEU A 55 -4.24 0.56 1.51
C LEU A 55 -4.13 -0.96 1.59
N GLU A 56 -5.26 -1.67 1.53
CA GLU A 56 -5.25 -3.13 1.48
C GLU A 56 -4.57 -3.64 0.22
N ILE A 57 -4.84 -3.02 -0.92
CA ILE A 57 -4.21 -3.40 -2.19
C ILE A 57 -2.70 -3.23 -2.10
N ILE A 58 -2.25 -2.12 -1.52
CA ILE A 58 -0.81 -1.89 -1.33
C ILE A 58 -0.20 -3.02 -0.51
N GLY A 59 -0.84 -3.40 0.60
CA GLY A 59 -0.35 -4.47 1.44
C GLY A 59 -0.32 -5.81 0.73
N GLU A 60 -1.37 -6.12 -0.01
CA GLU A 60 -1.46 -7.38 -0.76
C GLU A 60 -0.39 -7.47 -1.84
N ALA A 61 -0.20 -6.39 -2.60
CA ALA A 61 0.82 -6.37 -3.64
C ALA A 61 2.22 -6.51 -3.05
N THR A 62 2.46 -5.88 -1.89
CA THR A 62 3.74 -6.00 -1.21
C THR A 62 4.04 -7.44 -0.82
N LYS A 63 3.04 -8.15 -0.32
CA LYS A 63 3.23 -9.55 0.09
C LYS A 63 3.58 -10.45 -1.08
N LYS A 64 3.21 -10.07 -2.29
CA LYS A 64 3.50 -10.85 -3.50
C LYS A 64 4.91 -10.62 -4.04
N LEU A 65 5.58 -9.59 -3.59
CA LEU A 65 6.97 -9.35 -3.99
C LEU A 65 7.86 -10.42 -3.35
N PRO A 66 8.81 -11.00 -4.12
CA PRO A 66 9.72 -12.00 -3.56
C PRO A 66 10.56 -11.43 -2.45
N ASP A 67 10.88 -12.25 -1.45
CA ASP A 67 11.73 -11.82 -0.34
C ASP A 67 13.06 -11.28 -0.83
N GLU A 68 13.61 -11.93 -1.84
CA GLU A 68 14.89 -11.52 -2.41
C GLU A 68 14.82 -10.09 -2.96
N TYR A 69 13.73 -9.77 -3.64
CA TYR A 69 13.55 -8.42 -4.19
C TYR A 69 13.48 -7.40 -3.06
N ARG A 70 12.71 -7.72 -2.02
CA ARG A 70 12.55 -6.80 -0.89
C ARG A 70 13.87 -6.58 -0.15
N ARG A 71 14.68 -7.62 -0.01
CA ARG A 71 15.98 -7.50 0.64
C ARG A 71 16.94 -6.61 -0.13
N LYS A 72 16.78 -6.52 -1.44
CA LYS A 72 17.63 -5.68 -2.29
C LYS A 72 17.28 -4.21 -2.20
N HIS A 73 16.12 -3.89 -1.63
CA HIS A 73 15.64 -2.49 -1.56
C HIS A 73 15.23 -2.15 -0.14
N PRO A 74 16.21 -2.12 0.80
CA PRO A 74 15.91 -1.90 2.21
C PRO A 74 15.48 -0.47 2.54
N GLU A 75 15.58 0.44 1.59
CA GLU A 75 15.13 1.83 1.79
C GLU A 75 13.62 1.91 1.97
N ILE A 76 12.89 0.87 1.60
CA ILE A 76 11.44 0.81 1.77
C ILE A 76 11.12 -0.13 2.92
N ASN A 77 10.25 0.30 3.81
CA ASN A 77 9.83 -0.53 4.94
C ASN A 77 8.72 -1.48 4.47
N TRP A 78 9.13 -2.57 3.84
CA TRP A 78 8.20 -3.55 3.27
C TRP A 78 7.33 -4.22 4.33
N GLY A 79 7.89 -4.44 5.52
CA GLY A 79 7.13 -5.06 6.60
C GLY A 79 5.94 -4.20 7.03
N ASP A 80 6.16 -2.91 7.16
CA ASP A 80 5.07 -1.99 7.51
C ASP A 80 4.01 -1.97 6.42
N MET A 81 4.42 -1.97 5.16
CA MET A 81 3.48 -1.98 4.05
C MET A 81 2.65 -3.26 4.03
N ALA A 82 3.32 -4.39 4.20
CA ALA A 82 2.62 -5.69 4.20
C ALA A 82 1.65 -5.80 5.36
N GLY A 83 2.01 -5.21 6.52
CA GLY A 83 1.18 -5.26 7.72
C GLY A 83 0.19 -4.11 7.84
N MET A 84 0.08 -3.30 6.81
CA MET A 84 -0.74 -2.08 6.88
C MET A 84 -2.18 -2.35 7.28
N ARG A 85 -2.76 -3.43 6.77
CA ARG A 85 -4.13 -3.78 7.10
C ARG A 85 -4.29 -4.00 8.60
N ASP A 86 -3.32 -4.66 9.23
CA ASP A 86 -3.39 -4.97 10.66
C ASP A 86 -3.31 -3.72 11.52
N VAL A 87 -2.57 -2.72 11.04
CA VAL A 87 -2.43 -1.45 11.75
C VAL A 87 -3.73 -0.66 11.71
N LEU A 88 -4.46 -0.75 10.60
CA LEU A 88 -5.68 0.04 10.39
C LEU A 88 -6.89 -0.51 11.10
N ILE A 89 -6.92 -1.82 11.36
CA ILE A 89 -8.09 -2.48 11.93
C ILE A 89 -7.85 -2.78 13.40
N HIS A 90 -8.76 -2.28 14.25
CA HIS A 90 -8.71 -2.52 15.69
C HIS A 90 -9.75 -3.57 16.05
N ASP A 91 -9.34 -4.85 16.08
CA ASP A 91 -10.23 -5.94 16.43
C ASP A 91 -11.55 -5.83 15.66
N TYR A 92 -12.66 -6.16 16.33
CA TYR A 92 -13.96 -6.03 15.73
C TYR A 92 -14.55 -4.62 15.88
N LEU A 93 -13.82 -3.71 16.52
CA LEU A 93 -14.27 -2.32 16.63
C LEU A 93 -14.20 -1.59 15.30
N GLY A 94 -13.49 -2.15 14.33
CA GLY A 94 -13.44 -1.59 13.00
C GLY A 94 -12.18 -0.78 12.74
N VAL A 95 -12.24 0.03 11.71
CA VAL A 95 -11.08 0.78 11.20
C VAL A 95 -10.97 2.11 11.92
N ASP A 96 -9.75 2.48 12.31
CA ASP A 96 -9.46 3.80 12.85
C ASP A 96 -9.15 4.75 11.70
N TYR A 97 -10.12 5.54 11.31
CA TYR A 97 -9.98 6.41 10.14
C TYR A 97 -9.07 7.62 10.37
N VAL A 98 -8.83 7.99 11.61
CA VAL A 98 -7.83 9.04 11.90
C VAL A 98 -6.44 8.51 11.56
N ILE A 99 -6.17 7.25 11.90
CA ILE A 99 -4.90 6.62 11.51
C ILE A 99 -4.81 6.48 10.00
N VAL A 100 -5.91 6.10 9.34
CA VAL A 100 -5.94 6.01 7.88
C VAL A 100 -5.55 7.36 7.26
N TRP A 101 -6.12 8.44 7.76
CA TRP A 101 -5.82 9.77 7.27
C TRP A 101 -4.34 10.12 7.47
N ASP A 102 -3.81 9.81 8.65
CA ASP A 102 -2.40 10.09 8.94
C ASP A 102 -1.49 9.34 7.98
N VAL A 103 -1.80 8.07 7.72
CA VAL A 103 -1.01 7.27 6.78
C VAL A 103 -1.06 7.88 5.38
N MET A 104 -2.25 8.24 4.91
CA MET A 104 -2.41 8.85 3.59
C MET A 104 -1.63 10.15 3.45
N LYS A 105 -1.68 10.97 4.47
CA LYS A 105 -1.13 12.32 4.40
C LYS A 105 0.37 12.37 4.62
N ASN A 106 0.87 11.53 5.53
CA ASN A 106 2.25 11.64 6.01
C ASN A 106 3.13 10.47 5.61
N HIS A 107 2.58 9.30 5.35
CA HIS A 107 3.40 8.11 5.06
C HIS A 107 3.38 7.70 3.59
N ILE A 108 2.27 7.95 2.90
CA ILE A 108 2.16 7.56 1.50
C ILE A 108 2.99 8.43 0.56
N PRO A 109 3.04 9.78 0.71
CA PRO A 109 3.84 10.59 -0.21
C PRO A 109 5.33 10.21 -0.26
N PRO A 110 6.03 10.02 0.89
CA PRO A 110 7.42 9.56 0.82
C PRO A 110 7.55 8.17 0.19
N LEU A 111 6.59 7.30 0.48
CA LEU A 111 6.59 5.96 -0.11
C LEU A 111 6.46 6.03 -1.62
N LEU A 112 5.54 6.87 -2.12
CA LEU A 112 5.36 7.05 -3.56
C LEU A 112 6.65 7.45 -4.24
N GLU A 113 7.41 8.37 -3.64
CA GLU A 113 8.70 8.77 -4.19
C GLU A 113 9.66 7.60 -4.31
N LYS A 114 9.74 6.79 -3.25
CA LYS A 114 10.66 5.65 -3.25
C LYS A 114 10.25 4.59 -4.26
N ILE A 115 8.96 4.29 -4.34
CA ILE A 115 8.45 3.32 -5.32
C ILE A 115 8.69 3.81 -6.74
N ALA A 116 8.46 5.09 -6.99
CA ALA A 116 8.66 5.65 -8.32
C ALA A 116 10.11 5.51 -8.77
N ARG A 117 11.06 5.66 -7.85
CA ARG A 117 12.48 5.49 -8.18
C ARG A 117 12.80 4.06 -8.61
N LEU A 118 12.12 3.08 -8.04
CA LEU A 118 12.33 1.68 -8.41
C LEU A 118 11.78 1.35 -9.79
N LEU A 119 10.89 2.20 -10.31
CA LEU A 119 10.24 1.98 -11.61
C LEU A 119 10.88 2.77 -12.75
N VAL A 120 11.94 3.47 -12.47
CA VAL A 120 12.66 4.23 -13.50
C VAL A 120 13.49 3.32 -14.40
#